data_defa867ca7ec9d18f8cd196610709b27
#
_entry.id   defa867ca7ec9d18f8cd196610709b27
#
_cell.length_a   1.000
_cell.length_b   1.000
_cell.length_c   1.000
_cell.angle_alpha   90.00
_cell.angle_beta   90.00
_cell.angle_gamma   90.00
#
_symmetry.space_group_name_H-M   'P 1'
#
loop_
_entity.id
_entity.type
_entity.pdbx_description
1 polymer ?
#
loop_
_entity_poly.entity_id
_entity_poly.type
_entity_poly.pdbx_seq_one_letter_code
_entity_poly.pdbx_strand_id
1 'polypeptide(L)'
;RSLKNAVELILSAQDRNNRGAWRYTPDSQDADTTVTGAQMVALYAARNAGIPVPEEALKKGHAFLKRCRGSDGGYGYTSAGSGKPTLTAIGSLCLALAKEKDSKGYKASLNYLSRRLNYRDRFYPYYFEYYMSQALFHANEEIWGEWNAKNIRYLSTLQTREGAWPGNKGPAFSTSGALLSLALNY
;
A
#
# COMPACT_ATOMS: atom_id res chain seq x y z
N ARG A 1 15.03 6.27 -19.98
CA ARG A 1 15.63 7.45 -19.32
C ARG A 1 14.73 7.98 -18.21
N SER A 2 13.46 8.32 -18.47
CA SER A 2 12.55 8.93 -17.48
C SER A 2 12.34 8.07 -16.22
N LEU A 3 12.15 6.74 -16.36
CA LEU A 3 11.99 5.84 -15.22
C LEU A 3 13.25 5.79 -14.33
N LYS A 4 14.44 5.81 -14.92
CA LYS A 4 15.70 5.84 -14.15
C LYS A 4 15.80 7.13 -13.33
N ASN A 5 15.54 8.28 -13.96
CA ASN A 5 15.54 9.56 -13.25
C ASN A 5 14.52 9.61 -12.10
N ALA A 6 13.33 9.00 -12.29
CA ALA A 6 12.34 8.88 -11.22
C ALA A 6 12.86 8.03 -10.04
N VAL A 7 13.50 6.90 -10.33
CA VAL A 7 14.12 6.06 -9.28
C VAL A 7 15.23 6.81 -8.56
N GLU A 8 16.10 7.53 -9.29
CA GLU A 8 17.17 8.35 -8.71
C GLU A 8 16.60 9.44 -7.78
N LEU A 9 15.50 10.09 -8.16
CA LEU A 9 14.83 11.06 -7.31
C LEU A 9 14.29 10.42 -6.03
N ILE A 10 13.65 9.27 -6.13
CA ILE A 10 13.14 8.52 -4.97
C ILE A 10 14.30 8.19 -4.02
N LEU A 11 15.39 7.64 -4.53
CA LEU A 11 16.56 7.25 -3.74
C LEU A 11 17.23 8.47 -3.08
N SER A 12 17.44 9.55 -3.82
CA SER A 12 18.05 10.76 -3.28
C SER A 12 17.18 11.46 -2.23
N ALA A 13 15.85 11.39 -2.35
CA ALA A 13 14.94 11.87 -1.32
C ALA A 13 15.05 11.07 -0.02
N GLN A 14 15.19 9.74 -0.11
CA GLN A 14 15.40 8.89 1.04
C GLN A 14 16.74 9.17 1.75
N ASP A 15 17.80 9.37 0.99
CA ASP A 15 19.14 9.62 1.57
C ASP A 15 19.22 10.95 2.33
N ARG A 16 18.41 11.94 1.93
CA ARG A 16 18.27 13.21 2.66
C ARG A 16 17.34 13.14 3.87
N ASN A 17 16.55 12.09 3.99
CA ASN A 17 15.53 11.96 5.01
C ASN A 17 16.09 11.27 6.27
N ASN A 18 15.98 11.93 7.42
CA ASN A 18 16.48 11.43 8.71
C ASN A 18 15.81 10.13 9.20
N ARG A 19 14.65 9.76 8.61
CA ARG A 19 13.93 8.54 8.96
C ARG A 19 14.29 7.36 8.06
N GLY A 20 15.03 7.61 6.95
CA GLY A 20 15.34 6.61 5.93
C GLY A 20 14.09 6.14 5.15
N ALA A 21 13.11 7.04 4.99
CA ALA A 21 11.83 6.78 4.35
C ALA A 21 11.34 8.05 3.63
N TRP A 22 10.05 8.22 3.36
CA TRP A 22 9.55 9.31 2.52
C TRP A 22 8.32 10.03 3.10
N ARG A 23 8.16 11.28 2.69
CA ARG A 23 7.01 12.14 2.93
C ARG A 23 6.59 12.84 1.63
N TYR A 24 5.72 13.82 1.71
CA TYR A 24 5.09 14.49 0.57
C TYR A 24 6.03 15.32 -0.32
N THR A 25 7.19 15.74 0.17
CA THR A 25 8.19 16.45 -0.63
C THR A 25 9.55 15.77 -0.54
N PRO A 26 10.40 15.90 -1.59
CA PRO A 26 11.72 15.26 -1.59
C PRO A 26 12.68 15.74 -0.48
N ASP A 27 12.40 16.91 0.10
CA ASP A 27 13.26 17.53 1.14
C ASP A 27 12.69 17.33 2.56
N SER A 28 11.60 16.54 2.71
CA SER A 28 11.01 16.25 4.01
C SER A 28 11.97 15.50 4.91
N GLN A 29 12.03 15.90 6.19
CA GLN A 29 12.87 15.25 7.21
C GLN A 29 12.12 14.24 8.08
N ASP A 30 10.82 14.16 7.92
CA ASP A 30 9.92 13.16 8.51
C ASP A 30 9.39 12.19 7.46
N ALA A 31 8.65 11.17 7.90
CA ALA A 31 8.12 10.14 7.01
C ALA A 31 6.76 9.63 7.51
N ASP A 32 5.98 9.06 6.59
CA ASP A 32 4.72 8.39 6.91
C ASP A 32 4.55 7.07 6.15
N THR A 33 3.64 6.23 6.63
CA THR A 33 3.38 4.91 6.07
C THR A 33 2.80 4.96 4.66
N THR A 34 2.01 5.99 4.32
CA THR A 34 1.35 6.07 3.00
C THR A 34 2.34 6.39 1.89
N VAL A 35 3.12 7.45 2.06
CA VAL A 35 4.14 7.84 1.06
C VAL A 35 5.27 6.82 1.02
N THR A 36 5.74 6.35 2.18
CA THR A 36 6.77 5.31 2.22
C THR A 36 6.30 4.04 1.51
N GLY A 37 5.06 3.60 1.74
CA GLY A 37 4.52 2.44 1.05
C GLY A 37 4.46 2.61 -0.46
N ALA A 38 3.99 3.77 -0.94
CA ALA A 38 3.95 4.08 -2.38
C ALA A 38 5.35 4.05 -3.02
N GLN A 39 6.35 4.65 -2.38
CA GLN A 39 7.72 4.63 -2.88
C GLN A 39 8.33 3.22 -2.85
N MET A 40 8.05 2.43 -1.81
CA MET A 40 8.47 1.03 -1.75
C MET A 40 7.88 0.20 -2.89
N VAL A 41 6.58 0.34 -3.16
CA VAL A 41 5.93 -0.35 -4.31
C VAL A 41 6.58 0.07 -5.62
N ALA A 42 6.85 1.38 -5.82
CA ALA A 42 7.53 1.89 -7.02
C ALA A 42 8.95 1.33 -7.17
N LEU A 43 9.73 1.24 -6.08
CA LEU A 43 11.08 0.66 -6.09
C LEU A 43 11.05 -0.84 -6.39
N TYR A 44 10.10 -1.60 -5.84
CA TYR A 44 9.93 -3.02 -6.19
C TYR A 44 9.53 -3.20 -7.66
N ALA A 45 8.63 -2.37 -8.18
CA ALA A 45 8.24 -2.39 -9.60
C ALA A 45 9.44 -2.06 -10.51
N ALA A 46 10.23 -1.04 -10.15
CA ALA A 46 11.45 -0.69 -10.88
C ALA A 46 12.46 -1.84 -10.91
N ARG A 47 12.69 -2.50 -9.77
CA ARG A 47 13.58 -3.67 -9.68
C ARG A 47 13.08 -4.82 -10.56
N ASN A 48 11.79 -5.11 -10.55
CA ASN A 48 11.19 -6.15 -11.38
C ASN A 48 11.28 -5.82 -12.89
N ALA A 49 11.32 -4.53 -13.24
CA ALA A 49 11.55 -4.05 -14.62
C ALA A 49 13.04 -3.98 -15.00
N GLY A 50 13.95 -4.51 -14.17
CA GLY A 50 15.39 -4.53 -14.43
C GLY A 50 16.11 -3.20 -14.19
N ILE A 51 15.48 -2.24 -13.51
CA ILE A 51 16.14 -1.00 -13.08
C ILE A 51 16.84 -1.26 -11.74
N PRO A 52 18.15 -0.98 -11.63
CA PRO A 52 18.89 -1.20 -10.39
C PRO A 52 18.30 -0.39 -9.22
N VAL A 53 18.00 -1.08 -8.11
CA VAL A 53 17.56 -0.48 -6.85
C VAL A 53 18.46 -1.02 -5.74
N PRO A 54 19.17 -0.16 -4.99
CA PRO A 54 20.02 -0.59 -3.89
C PRO A 54 19.21 -1.34 -2.82
N GLU A 55 19.69 -2.50 -2.41
CA GLU A 55 19.04 -3.30 -1.34
C GLU A 55 18.96 -2.52 -0.03
N GLU A 56 19.94 -1.67 0.25
CA GLU A 56 19.96 -0.84 1.45
C GLU A 56 18.81 0.17 1.49
N ALA A 57 18.38 0.71 0.34
CA ALA A 57 17.23 1.59 0.26
C ALA A 57 15.94 0.86 0.66
N LEU A 58 15.77 -0.37 0.19
CA LEU A 58 14.63 -1.22 0.58
C LEU A 58 14.66 -1.55 2.07
N LYS A 59 15.83 -1.90 2.61
CA LYS A 59 16.01 -2.17 4.06
C LYS A 59 15.65 -0.96 4.93
N LYS A 60 16.09 0.24 4.56
CA LYS A 60 15.76 1.48 5.27
C LYS A 60 14.24 1.72 5.29
N GLY A 61 13.57 1.62 4.14
CA GLY A 61 12.12 1.74 4.03
C GLY A 61 11.36 0.72 4.88
N HIS A 62 11.77 -0.56 4.83
CA HIS A 62 11.20 -1.61 5.70
C HIS A 62 11.45 -1.35 7.18
N ALA A 63 12.62 -0.84 7.57
CA ALA A 63 12.91 -0.49 8.95
C ALA A 63 11.98 0.62 9.47
N PHE A 64 11.66 1.61 8.64
CA PHE A 64 10.65 2.61 8.99
C PHE A 64 9.25 1.99 9.15
N LEU A 65 8.78 1.22 8.17
CA LEU A 65 7.47 0.55 8.25
C LEU A 65 7.37 -0.36 9.47
N LYS A 66 8.44 -1.07 9.82
CA LYS A 66 8.49 -1.91 11.03
C LYS A 66 8.28 -1.09 12.31
N ARG A 67 8.81 0.14 12.38
CA ARG A 67 8.58 1.06 13.52
C ARG A 67 7.12 1.56 13.60
N CYS A 68 6.42 1.57 12.46
CA CYS A 68 5.00 1.97 12.41
C CYS A 68 4.03 0.83 12.73
N ARG A 69 4.51 -0.42 12.85
CA ARG A 69 3.67 -1.56 13.17
C ARG A 69 3.48 -1.74 14.67
N GLY A 70 2.22 -1.79 15.10
CA GLY A 70 1.83 -2.11 16.49
C GLY A 70 1.93 -3.61 16.80
N SER A 71 1.80 -3.93 18.08
CA SER A 71 1.83 -5.32 18.59
C SER A 71 0.66 -6.17 18.08
N ASP A 72 -0.46 -5.55 17.71
CA ASP A 72 -1.64 -6.19 17.12
C ASP A 72 -1.49 -6.48 15.62
N GLY A 73 -0.36 -6.09 15.00
CA GLY A 73 -0.08 -6.22 13.58
C GLY A 73 -0.57 -5.05 12.72
N GLY A 74 -1.35 -4.13 13.29
CA GLY A 74 -1.84 -2.94 12.60
C GLY A 74 -0.74 -1.86 12.45
N TYR A 75 -0.80 -1.09 11.36
CA TYR A 75 0.15 0.00 11.11
C TYR A 75 -0.45 1.36 11.46
N GLY A 76 0.32 2.17 12.18
CA GLY A 76 0.04 3.58 12.39
C GLY A 76 0.62 4.46 11.29
N TYR A 77 0.38 5.78 11.36
CA TYR A 77 0.74 6.70 10.29
C TYR A 77 2.25 7.04 10.28
N THR A 78 2.76 7.57 11.38
CA THR A 78 4.17 7.98 11.51
C THR A 78 4.94 7.16 12.56
N SER A 79 4.23 6.38 13.35
CA SER A 79 4.78 5.51 14.42
C SER A 79 3.77 4.40 14.74
N ALA A 80 4.18 3.42 15.53
CA ALA A 80 3.27 2.43 16.10
C ALA A 80 2.22 3.13 16.98
N GLY A 81 0.95 2.78 16.78
CA GLY A 81 -0.19 3.37 17.48
C GLY A 81 -1.46 2.62 17.14
N SER A 82 -2.60 3.33 17.09
CA SER A 82 -3.86 2.73 16.63
C SER A 82 -3.73 2.32 15.18
N GLY A 83 -3.62 1.05 14.90
CA GLY A 83 -3.53 0.50 13.55
C GLY A 83 -4.76 0.90 12.72
N LYS A 84 -4.55 1.26 11.45
CA LYS A 84 -5.61 1.54 10.48
C LYS A 84 -5.58 0.50 9.37
N PRO A 85 -6.73 -0.03 8.91
CA PRO A 85 -6.76 -1.05 7.86
C PRO A 85 -6.05 -0.64 6.57
N THR A 86 -6.24 0.60 6.11
CA THR A 86 -5.55 1.14 4.93
C THR A 86 -4.02 1.09 5.09
N LEU A 87 -3.49 1.58 6.21
CA LEU A 87 -2.05 1.58 6.50
C LEU A 87 -1.51 0.16 6.68
N THR A 88 -2.32 -0.73 7.26
CA THR A 88 -1.95 -2.13 7.44
C THR A 88 -1.89 -2.89 6.11
N ALA A 89 -2.81 -2.60 5.19
CA ALA A 89 -2.77 -3.14 3.83
C ALA A 89 -1.48 -2.71 3.10
N ILE A 90 -1.08 -1.44 3.23
CA ILE A 90 0.19 -0.92 2.67
C ILE A 90 1.38 -1.68 3.25
N GLY A 91 1.48 -1.77 4.58
CA GLY A 91 2.59 -2.45 5.24
C GLY A 91 2.65 -3.96 4.91
N SER A 92 1.49 -4.62 4.85
CA SER A 92 1.37 -6.03 4.46
C SER A 92 1.82 -6.25 3.01
N LEU A 93 1.40 -5.38 2.08
CA LEU A 93 1.84 -5.43 0.68
C LEU A 93 3.36 -5.28 0.56
N CYS A 94 3.96 -4.32 1.26
CA CYS A 94 5.42 -4.14 1.24
C CYS A 94 6.17 -5.39 1.72
N LEU A 95 5.68 -6.07 2.76
CA LEU A 95 6.26 -7.33 3.23
C LEU A 95 6.07 -8.47 2.22
N ALA A 96 4.94 -8.54 1.54
CA ALA A 96 4.71 -9.53 0.48
C ALA A 96 5.67 -9.33 -0.70
N LEU A 97 5.86 -8.08 -1.15
CA LEU A 97 6.81 -7.72 -2.22
C LEU A 97 8.27 -7.99 -1.83
N ALA A 98 8.60 -7.90 -0.54
CA ALA A 98 9.90 -8.30 0.02
C ALA A 98 10.09 -9.82 0.10
N LYS A 99 9.08 -10.62 -0.25
CA LYS A 99 9.05 -12.09 -0.07
C LYS A 99 9.11 -12.52 1.40
N GLU A 100 8.63 -11.68 2.32
CA GLU A 100 8.63 -11.91 3.77
C GLU A 100 7.29 -12.47 4.29
N LYS A 101 6.54 -13.25 3.49
CA LYS A 101 5.23 -13.79 3.87
C LYS A 101 5.29 -14.73 5.09
N ASP A 102 6.43 -15.36 5.35
CA ASP A 102 6.63 -16.25 6.50
C ASP A 102 6.97 -15.50 7.78
N SER A 103 7.28 -14.22 7.70
CA SER A 103 7.65 -13.42 8.86
C SER A 103 6.49 -13.28 9.87
N LYS A 104 6.84 -13.23 11.16
CA LYS A 104 5.85 -12.93 12.22
C LYS A 104 5.12 -11.61 11.95
N GLY A 105 5.81 -10.65 11.35
CA GLY A 105 5.24 -9.35 10.99
C GLY A 105 4.15 -9.45 9.96
N TYR A 106 4.37 -10.19 8.89
CA TYR A 106 3.37 -10.40 7.85
C TYR A 106 2.14 -11.15 8.38
N LYS A 107 2.37 -12.26 9.10
CA LYS A 107 1.28 -13.06 9.70
C LYS A 107 0.42 -12.24 10.66
N ALA A 108 1.04 -11.38 11.48
CA ALA A 108 0.31 -10.47 12.36
C ALA A 108 -0.53 -9.45 11.58
N SER A 109 0.05 -8.85 10.52
CA SER A 109 -0.67 -7.88 9.67
C SER A 109 -1.83 -8.53 8.92
N LEU A 110 -1.64 -9.73 8.40
CA LEU A 110 -2.70 -10.48 7.73
C LEU A 110 -3.83 -10.84 8.70
N ASN A 111 -3.51 -11.29 9.91
CA ASN A 111 -4.51 -11.53 10.96
C ASN A 111 -5.26 -10.25 11.37
N TYR A 112 -4.59 -9.09 11.35
CA TYR A 112 -5.25 -7.80 11.58
C TYR A 112 -6.27 -7.49 10.46
N LEU A 113 -5.91 -7.70 9.20
CA LEU A 113 -6.75 -7.44 8.04
C LEU A 113 -7.92 -8.43 7.92
N SER A 114 -7.69 -9.72 8.20
CA SER A 114 -8.71 -10.79 8.09
C SER A 114 -9.92 -10.53 8.98
N ARG A 115 -9.72 -9.90 10.13
CA ARG A 115 -10.81 -9.49 11.04
C ARG A 115 -11.56 -8.24 10.58
N ARG A 116 -11.18 -7.63 9.44
CA ARG A 116 -11.68 -6.33 8.97
C ARG A 116 -12.10 -6.34 7.51
N LEU A 117 -12.49 -7.49 6.97
CA LEU A 117 -12.92 -7.63 5.57
C LEU A 117 -14.18 -6.83 5.22
N ASN A 118 -14.94 -6.40 6.23
CA ASN A 118 -16.11 -5.54 6.05
C ASN A 118 -15.80 -4.05 6.28
N TYR A 119 -14.56 -3.70 6.64
CA TYR A 119 -14.19 -2.30 6.81
C TYR A 119 -14.24 -1.55 5.48
N ARG A 120 -14.64 -0.27 5.53
CA ARG A 120 -14.59 0.67 4.42
C ARG A 120 -14.04 2.00 4.93
N ASP A 121 -13.05 2.54 4.23
CA ASP A 121 -12.48 3.83 4.60
C ASP A 121 -13.42 4.96 4.14
N ARG A 122 -13.89 5.79 5.07
CA ARG A 122 -14.86 6.86 4.78
C ARG A 122 -14.21 8.06 4.07
N PHE A 123 -12.93 8.28 4.27
CA PHE A 123 -12.22 9.46 3.76
C PHE A 123 -11.50 9.18 2.44
N TYR A 124 -11.00 7.97 2.28
CA TYR A 124 -10.22 7.55 1.11
C TYR A 124 -10.62 6.14 0.64
N PRO A 125 -11.91 5.92 0.29
CA PRO A 125 -12.40 4.56 0.01
C PRO A 125 -11.61 3.88 -1.12
N TYR A 126 -11.44 4.52 -2.26
CA TYR A 126 -10.75 3.90 -3.41
C TYR A 126 -9.25 3.70 -3.21
N TYR A 127 -8.63 4.51 -2.36
CA TYR A 127 -7.24 4.31 -1.93
C TYR A 127 -7.13 3.06 -1.05
N PHE A 128 -8.07 2.89 -0.14
CA PHE A 128 -8.18 1.68 0.68
C PHE A 128 -8.42 0.44 -0.17
N GLU A 129 -9.42 0.47 -1.08
CA GLU A 129 -9.76 -0.65 -1.95
C GLU A 129 -8.54 -1.08 -2.80
N TYR A 130 -7.79 -0.14 -3.34
CA TYR A 130 -6.57 -0.42 -4.09
C TYR A 130 -5.53 -1.17 -3.27
N TYR A 131 -5.18 -0.67 -2.07
CA TYR A 131 -4.15 -1.33 -1.26
C TYR A 131 -4.64 -2.63 -0.62
N MET A 132 -5.89 -2.69 -0.22
CA MET A 132 -6.47 -3.90 0.36
C MET A 132 -6.52 -5.04 -0.68
N SER A 133 -6.91 -4.74 -1.92
CA SER A 133 -6.91 -5.72 -3.01
C SER A 133 -5.51 -6.28 -3.26
N GLN A 134 -4.51 -5.42 -3.38
CA GLN A 134 -3.11 -5.83 -3.58
C GLN A 134 -2.61 -6.71 -2.41
N ALA A 135 -2.85 -6.27 -1.18
CA ALA A 135 -2.38 -6.97 0.01
C ALA A 135 -2.99 -8.38 0.13
N LEU A 136 -4.30 -8.51 -0.09
CA LEU A 136 -5.00 -9.79 0.05
C LEU A 136 -4.79 -10.72 -1.15
N PHE A 137 -4.65 -10.17 -2.37
CA PHE A 137 -4.26 -10.96 -3.55
C PHE A 137 -2.93 -11.67 -3.34
N HIS A 138 -1.96 -11.00 -2.71
CA HIS A 138 -0.70 -11.62 -2.34
C HIS A 138 -0.79 -12.56 -1.13
N ALA A 139 -1.89 -12.59 -0.39
CA ALA A 139 -2.02 -13.42 0.81
C ALA A 139 -2.28 -14.90 0.47
N ASN A 140 -3.53 -15.25 0.25
CA ASN A 140 -3.97 -16.59 -0.18
C ASN A 140 -5.34 -16.48 -0.87
N GLU A 141 -5.73 -17.54 -1.57
CA GLU A 141 -6.97 -17.60 -2.35
C GLU A 141 -8.24 -17.43 -1.51
N GLU A 142 -8.27 -18.01 -0.31
CA GLU A 142 -9.46 -17.98 0.56
C GLU A 142 -9.80 -16.57 1.01
N ILE A 143 -8.86 -15.87 1.65
CA ILE A 143 -9.10 -14.50 2.14
C ILE A 143 -9.27 -13.50 1.00
N TRP A 144 -8.54 -13.70 -0.11
CA TRP A 144 -8.72 -12.91 -1.32
C TRP A 144 -10.12 -13.10 -1.90
N GLY A 145 -10.56 -14.33 -2.10
CA GLY A 145 -11.88 -14.63 -2.68
C GLY A 145 -13.03 -14.07 -1.86
N GLU A 146 -12.97 -14.21 -0.52
CA GLU A 146 -13.99 -13.65 0.38
C GLU A 146 -14.06 -12.11 0.27
N TRP A 147 -12.92 -11.45 0.37
CA TRP A 147 -12.87 -9.99 0.33
C TRP A 147 -13.23 -9.47 -1.07
N ASN A 148 -12.68 -10.07 -2.12
CA ASN A 148 -12.88 -9.66 -3.50
C ASN A 148 -14.36 -9.74 -3.92
N ALA A 149 -15.08 -10.79 -3.53
CA ALA A 149 -16.51 -10.89 -3.78
C ALA A 149 -17.31 -9.74 -3.11
N LYS A 150 -16.90 -9.32 -1.92
CA LYS A 150 -17.48 -8.16 -1.22
C LYS A 150 -17.11 -6.85 -1.91
N ASN A 151 -15.87 -6.74 -2.38
CA ASN A 151 -15.35 -5.55 -3.06
C ASN A 151 -16.05 -5.34 -4.42
N ILE A 152 -16.19 -6.38 -5.23
CA ILE A 152 -16.91 -6.32 -6.51
C ILE A 152 -18.35 -5.84 -6.27
N ARG A 153 -19.08 -6.44 -5.33
CA ARG A 153 -20.43 -6.01 -4.99
C ARG A 153 -20.49 -4.54 -4.56
N TYR A 154 -19.58 -4.14 -3.67
CA TYR A 154 -19.52 -2.76 -3.18
C TYR A 154 -19.24 -1.77 -4.31
N LEU A 155 -18.23 -2.01 -5.13
CA LEU A 155 -17.89 -1.14 -6.24
C LEU A 155 -19.01 -1.09 -7.30
N SER A 156 -19.70 -2.21 -7.58
CA SER A 156 -20.83 -2.24 -8.50
C SER A 156 -22.00 -1.36 -8.04
N THR A 157 -22.22 -1.21 -6.73
CA THR A 157 -23.27 -0.32 -6.21
C THR A 157 -22.94 1.16 -6.31
N LEU A 158 -21.65 1.50 -6.45
CA LEU A 158 -21.17 2.88 -6.53
C LEU A 158 -20.93 3.37 -7.96
N GLN A 159 -20.90 2.47 -8.94
CA GLN A 159 -20.62 2.82 -10.33
C GLN A 159 -21.77 3.63 -10.91
N THR A 160 -21.45 4.75 -11.56
CA THR A 160 -22.45 5.54 -12.27
C THR A 160 -22.88 4.88 -13.59
N ARG A 161 -23.95 5.38 -14.22
CA ARG A 161 -24.40 4.90 -15.54
C ARG A 161 -23.36 5.11 -16.63
N GLU A 162 -22.51 6.14 -16.48
CA GLU A 162 -21.40 6.46 -17.39
C GLU A 162 -20.16 5.57 -17.15
N GLY A 163 -20.23 4.62 -16.20
CA GLY A 163 -19.13 3.71 -15.90
C GLY A 163 -18.05 4.25 -14.97
N ALA A 164 -18.21 5.46 -14.42
CA ALA A 164 -17.27 6.09 -13.51
C ALA A 164 -17.61 5.83 -12.03
N TRP A 165 -16.67 6.09 -11.13
CA TRP A 165 -16.88 6.09 -9.68
C TRP A 165 -16.73 7.51 -9.12
N PRO A 166 -17.76 8.06 -8.44
CA PRO A 166 -17.69 9.37 -7.81
C PRO A 166 -16.88 9.31 -6.52
N GLY A 167 -16.22 10.41 -6.18
CA GLY A 167 -15.48 10.52 -4.92
C GLY A 167 -14.99 11.93 -4.64
N ASN A 168 -14.67 12.21 -3.38
CA ASN A 168 -14.25 13.53 -2.88
C ASN A 168 -12.88 14.00 -3.40
N LYS A 169 -12.13 13.14 -4.09
CA LYS A 169 -10.83 13.46 -4.73
C LYS A 169 -10.94 13.59 -6.26
N GLY A 170 -12.15 13.65 -6.75
CA GLY A 170 -12.47 13.75 -8.18
C GLY A 170 -12.63 12.39 -8.87
N PRO A 171 -13.36 12.37 -10.01
CA PRO A 171 -13.74 11.13 -10.68
C PRO A 171 -12.53 10.38 -11.27
N ALA A 172 -11.50 11.08 -11.72
CA ALA A 172 -10.28 10.44 -12.23
C ALA A 172 -9.60 9.57 -11.17
N PHE A 173 -9.38 10.11 -9.97
CA PHE A 173 -8.78 9.39 -8.85
C PHE A 173 -9.64 8.19 -8.43
N SER A 174 -10.94 8.41 -8.26
CA SER A 174 -11.86 7.39 -7.77
C SER A 174 -12.02 6.25 -8.77
N THR A 175 -12.20 6.58 -10.05
CA THR A 175 -12.33 5.57 -11.12
C THR A 175 -11.05 4.77 -11.30
N SER A 176 -9.88 5.43 -11.29
CA SER A 176 -8.59 4.73 -11.36
C SER A 176 -8.39 3.78 -10.18
N GLY A 177 -8.69 4.21 -8.95
CA GLY A 177 -8.58 3.36 -7.77
C GLY A 177 -9.51 2.15 -7.81
N ALA A 178 -10.77 2.34 -8.23
CA ALA A 178 -11.73 1.26 -8.42
C ALA A 178 -11.26 0.26 -9.49
N LEU A 179 -10.85 0.74 -10.66
CA LEU A 179 -10.37 -0.11 -11.76
C LEU A 179 -9.11 -0.89 -11.38
N LEU A 180 -8.14 -0.25 -10.73
CA LEU A 180 -6.92 -0.92 -10.26
C LEU A 180 -7.20 -1.99 -9.20
N SER A 181 -8.21 -1.76 -8.35
CA SER A 181 -8.66 -2.76 -7.38
C SER A 181 -9.31 -3.98 -8.07
N LEU A 182 -10.06 -3.76 -9.16
CA LEU A 182 -10.73 -4.81 -9.92
C LEU A 182 -9.81 -5.53 -10.91
N ALA A 183 -8.72 -4.90 -11.35
CA ALA A 183 -7.80 -5.43 -12.36
C ALA A 183 -7.13 -6.76 -11.97
N LEU A 184 -7.08 -7.08 -10.68
CA LEU A 184 -6.51 -8.34 -10.16
C LEU A 184 -7.40 -9.57 -10.45
N ASN A 185 -8.57 -9.38 -11.08
CA ASN A 185 -9.45 -10.47 -11.52
C ASN A 185 -9.15 -10.94 -12.95
N TYR A 186 -8.20 -10.32 -13.63
CA TYR A 186 -7.79 -10.58 -15.01
C TYR A 186 -6.31 -10.87 -15.11
#